data_3cf75081f71ab6acf8c47fea02bb9c93
#
_entry.id   3cf75081f71ab6acf8c47fea02bb9c93
#
_cell.length_a   1.000
_cell.length_b   1.000
_cell.length_c   1.000
_cell.angle_alpha   90.00
_cell.angle_beta   90.00
_cell.angle_gamma   90.00
#
_symmetry.space_group_name_H-M   'P 1'
#
loop_
_entity.id
_entity.type
_entity.pdbx_description
1 polymer ?
#
loop_
_entity_poly.entity_id
_entity_poly.type
_entity_poly.pdbx_seq_one_letter_code
_entity_poly.pdbx_strand_id
1 'polypeptide(L)'
;KILGSHYGTTGPLHVNPATGRPYYKDFPELTIRDMVRAHRLLADILGIHRIHTLVGSSVGGFQAVEWAVQEPERIGKLVLIATAAKASPWSIAIDETQRMAIEADSTFGEPYATAGMKGLAAARAIGLLSYRGPEGYDLSQQDESDDFSSHRACTYQQYQGEKLCRRYNAYSYYKILNAFDTHDVGYQRGGVAAALQRITAECLVVGISTDIIFTVPEMQALHRMLPRSTYHQIDSPFGHDGFLVEHEQLNRILNPFIHPTHE
;
A
#
# COMPACT_ATOMS: atom_id res chain seq x y z
N LYS A 1 -2.11 12.53 -3.66
CA LYS A 1 -2.80 11.28 -3.32
C LYS A 1 -2.88 10.38 -4.55
N ILE A 2 -3.00 9.08 -4.36
CA ILE A 2 -3.12 8.14 -5.48
C ILE A 2 -4.46 8.31 -6.18
N LEU A 3 -4.48 8.06 -7.49
CA LEU A 3 -5.69 8.10 -8.31
C LEU A 3 -6.74 7.10 -7.76
N GLY A 4 -8.00 7.48 -7.77
CA GLY A 4 -9.10 6.69 -7.22
C GLY A 4 -9.33 6.86 -5.72
N SER A 5 -8.37 7.48 -4.99
CA SER A 5 -8.51 7.73 -3.56
C SER A 5 -9.40 8.95 -3.25
N HIS A 6 -9.20 9.57 -2.11
CA HIS A 6 -9.91 10.74 -1.63
C HIS A 6 -8.93 11.93 -1.50
N TYR A 7 -9.37 13.12 -1.04
CA TYR A 7 -8.54 14.30 -0.78
C TYR A 7 -7.86 14.92 -2.03
N GLY A 8 -8.67 15.41 -2.96
CA GLY A 8 -8.22 16.22 -4.07
C GLY A 8 -7.67 15.46 -5.28
N THR A 9 -7.74 14.13 -5.26
CA THR A 9 -7.51 13.32 -6.47
C THR A 9 -8.84 12.81 -7.03
N THR A 10 -8.91 12.58 -8.33
CA THR A 10 -10.12 12.05 -8.97
C THR A 10 -10.44 10.65 -8.44
N GLY A 11 -11.68 10.45 -8.03
CA GLY A 11 -12.16 9.20 -7.42
C GLY A 11 -13.69 9.08 -7.50
N PRO A 12 -14.27 8.05 -6.90
CA PRO A 12 -15.69 7.69 -7.00
C PRO A 12 -16.70 8.79 -6.68
N LEU A 13 -16.36 9.73 -5.81
CA LEU A 13 -17.27 10.84 -5.47
C LEU A 13 -17.21 12.03 -6.43
N HIS A 14 -16.33 11.99 -7.46
CA HIS A 14 -16.28 13.03 -8.49
C HIS A 14 -17.41 12.85 -9.50
N VAL A 15 -17.82 13.97 -10.08
CA VAL A 15 -18.86 13.99 -11.12
C VAL A 15 -18.33 13.33 -12.38
N ASN A 16 -19.06 12.37 -12.90
CA ASN A 16 -18.84 11.79 -14.22
C ASN A 16 -19.32 12.81 -15.28
N PRO A 17 -18.44 13.31 -16.15
CA PRO A 17 -18.80 14.32 -17.14
C PRO A 17 -19.82 13.84 -18.17
N ALA A 18 -19.94 12.53 -18.38
CA ALA A 18 -20.92 11.96 -19.31
C ALA A 18 -22.35 11.93 -18.74
N THR A 19 -22.50 11.86 -17.42
CA THR A 19 -23.83 11.73 -16.78
C THR A 19 -24.23 12.92 -15.94
N GLY A 20 -23.29 13.80 -15.58
CA GLY A 20 -23.49 14.91 -14.65
C GLY A 20 -23.71 14.48 -13.18
N ARG A 21 -23.50 13.22 -12.83
CA ARG A 21 -23.68 12.65 -11.49
C ARG A 21 -22.37 12.05 -10.98
N PRO A 22 -22.15 11.94 -9.65
CA PRO A 22 -21.00 11.23 -9.13
C PRO A 22 -20.92 9.78 -9.64
N TYR A 23 -19.70 9.28 -9.81
CA TYR A 23 -19.48 7.92 -10.29
C TYR A 23 -19.95 6.84 -9.31
N TYR A 24 -19.71 7.04 -8.01
CA TYR A 24 -19.89 6.01 -6.97
C TYR A 24 -19.25 4.67 -7.39
N LYS A 25 -20.02 3.56 -7.40
CA LYS A 25 -19.54 2.24 -7.81
C LYS A 25 -19.14 2.15 -9.29
N ASP A 26 -19.69 3.03 -10.14
CA ASP A 26 -19.40 3.06 -11.56
C ASP A 26 -18.08 3.76 -11.91
N PHE A 27 -17.32 4.19 -10.89
CA PHE A 27 -15.99 4.70 -11.11
C PHE A 27 -15.12 3.64 -11.82
N PRO A 28 -14.37 4.02 -12.87
CA PRO A 28 -13.57 3.08 -13.64
C PRO A 28 -12.65 2.23 -12.76
N GLU A 29 -12.42 0.99 -13.16
CA GLU A 29 -11.38 0.19 -12.53
C GLU A 29 -10.01 0.78 -12.85
N LEU A 30 -9.16 0.82 -11.85
CA LEU A 30 -7.81 1.35 -11.92
C LEU A 30 -6.80 0.24 -11.70
N THR A 31 -5.62 0.42 -12.24
CA THR A 31 -4.46 -0.43 -11.98
C THR A 31 -3.33 0.37 -11.34
N ILE A 32 -2.38 -0.32 -10.74
CA ILE A 32 -1.12 0.31 -10.28
C ILE A 32 -0.41 1.01 -11.45
N ARG A 33 -0.50 0.47 -12.68
CA ARG A 33 0.06 1.10 -13.89
C ARG A 33 -0.58 2.45 -14.18
N ASP A 34 -1.89 2.59 -13.98
CA ASP A 34 -2.60 3.86 -14.20
C ASP A 34 -2.20 4.90 -13.15
N MET A 35 -2.01 4.50 -11.90
CA MET A 35 -1.48 5.36 -10.84
C MET A 35 -0.08 5.88 -11.20
N VAL A 36 0.80 5.01 -11.68
CA VAL A 36 2.15 5.38 -12.13
C VAL A 36 2.12 6.30 -13.33
N ARG A 37 1.23 6.06 -14.31
CA ARG A 37 1.04 6.98 -15.45
C ARG A 37 0.65 8.39 -14.99
N ALA A 38 -0.24 8.51 -14.00
CA ALA A 38 -0.60 9.80 -13.43
C ALA A 38 0.59 10.49 -12.75
N HIS A 39 1.44 9.75 -12.02
CA HIS A 39 2.65 10.30 -11.41
C HIS A 39 3.68 10.75 -12.46
N ARG A 40 3.83 9.99 -13.54
CA ARG A 40 4.71 10.36 -14.67
C ARG A 40 4.27 11.66 -15.31
N LEU A 41 2.98 11.79 -15.62
CA LEU A 41 2.41 13.04 -16.17
C LEU A 41 2.65 14.23 -15.23
N LEU A 42 2.46 14.04 -13.92
CA LEU A 42 2.77 15.09 -12.94
C LEU A 42 4.24 15.47 -12.95
N ALA A 43 5.14 14.49 -12.98
CA ALA A 43 6.59 14.75 -13.03
C ALA A 43 6.98 15.50 -14.32
N ASP A 44 6.35 15.17 -15.46
CA ASP A 44 6.58 15.85 -16.74
C ASP A 44 6.11 17.32 -16.67
N ILE A 45 4.92 17.57 -16.13
CA ILE A 45 4.39 18.94 -15.93
C ILE A 45 5.30 19.78 -15.02
N LEU A 46 5.91 19.14 -14.01
CA LEU A 46 6.85 19.81 -13.09
C LEU A 46 8.28 19.93 -13.64
N GLY A 47 8.55 19.45 -14.86
CA GLY A 47 9.89 19.45 -15.45
C GLY A 47 10.89 18.52 -14.77
N ILE A 48 10.42 17.49 -14.05
CA ILE A 48 11.27 16.52 -13.36
C ILE A 48 11.66 15.42 -14.36
N HIS A 49 12.83 15.55 -14.96
CA HIS A 49 13.33 14.61 -15.95
C HIS A 49 14.06 13.39 -15.33
N ARG A 50 14.60 13.55 -14.13
CA ARG A 50 15.30 12.50 -13.40
C ARG A 50 14.95 12.55 -11.92
N ILE A 51 14.74 11.36 -11.34
CA ILE A 51 14.50 11.17 -9.90
C ILE A 51 15.78 10.59 -9.31
N HIS A 52 16.41 11.33 -8.39
CA HIS A 52 17.62 10.86 -7.72
C HIS A 52 17.34 9.56 -6.96
N THR A 53 16.33 9.58 -6.09
CA THR A 53 15.91 8.42 -5.30
C THR A 53 14.39 8.34 -5.26
N LEU A 54 13.84 7.23 -5.70
CA LEU A 54 12.42 6.91 -5.58
C LEU A 54 12.24 5.95 -4.40
N VAL A 55 11.45 6.37 -3.41
CA VAL A 55 11.19 5.58 -2.20
C VAL A 55 9.72 5.15 -2.19
N GLY A 56 9.48 3.87 -2.01
CA GLY A 56 8.12 3.34 -1.88
C GLY A 56 8.04 2.27 -0.79
N SER A 57 7.05 2.42 0.10
CA SER A 57 6.68 1.40 1.08
C SER A 57 5.29 0.85 0.79
N SER A 58 5.05 -0.43 1.09
CA SER A 58 3.74 -1.06 0.89
C SER A 58 3.24 -0.83 -0.54
N VAL A 59 2.01 -0.32 -0.71
CA VAL A 59 1.45 0.06 -2.02
C VAL A 59 2.22 1.19 -2.72
N GLY A 60 2.93 2.02 -1.98
CA GLY A 60 3.88 2.98 -2.55
C GLY A 60 5.05 2.28 -3.23
N GLY A 61 5.48 1.13 -2.70
CA GLY A 61 6.47 0.26 -3.32
C GLY A 61 5.97 -0.41 -4.60
N PHE A 62 4.68 -0.80 -4.68
CA PHE A 62 4.06 -1.25 -5.93
C PHE A 62 4.21 -0.22 -7.04
N GLN A 63 3.92 1.04 -6.71
CA GLN A 63 4.03 2.15 -7.65
C GLN A 63 5.50 2.44 -8.00
N ALA A 64 6.40 2.38 -7.01
CA ALA A 64 7.83 2.66 -7.21
C ALA A 64 8.49 1.61 -8.13
N VAL A 65 8.25 0.31 -7.88
CA VAL A 65 8.81 -0.75 -8.72
C VAL A 65 8.21 -0.73 -10.13
N GLU A 66 6.91 -0.49 -10.26
CA GLU A 66 6.25 -0.37 -11.57
C GLU A 66 6.80 0.83 -12.35
N TRP A 67 7.04 1.97 -11.69
CA TRP A 67 7.64 3.14 -12.33
C TRP A 67 9.07 2.85 -12.81
N ALA A 68 9.89 2.24 -11.96
CA ALA A 68 11.26 1.87 -12.32
C ALA A 68 11.33 0.87 -13.50
N VAL A 69 10.33 -0.01 -13.65
CA VAL A 69 10.19 -0.89 -14.82
C VAL A 69 9.75 -0.14 -16.07
N GLN A 70 8.87 0.87 -15.94
CA GLN A 70 8.37 1.66 -17.08
C GLN A 70 9.41 2.65 -17.62
N GLU A 71 10.18 3.29 -16.74
CA GLU A 71 11.15 4.35 -17.08
C GLU A 71 12.47 4.11 -16.34
N PRO A 72 13.20 3.03 -16.66
CA PRO A 72 14.40 2.65 -15.92
C PRO A 72 15.47 3.76 -15.90
N GLU A 73 15.62 4.51 -16.97
CA GLU A 73 16.62 5.58 -17.08
C GLU A 73 16.28 6.84 -16.26
N ARG A 74 15.01 6.98 -15.85
CA ARG A 74 14.55 8.13 -15.08
C ARG A 74 14.86 8.02 -13.59
N ILE A 75 15.06 6.80 -13.09
CA ILE A 75 15.25 6.50 -11.66
C ILE A 75 16.71 6.19 -11.38
N GLY A 76 17.36 7.00 -10.54
CA GLY A 76 18.75 6.80 -10.14
C GLY A 76 18.91 5.72 -9.07
N LYS A 77 18.14 5.83 -7.99
CA LYS A 77 18.08 4.87 -6.88
C LYS A 77 16.65 4.49 -6.58
N LEU A 78 16.42 3.25 -6.17
CA LEU A 78 15.10 2.71 -5.84
C LEU A 78 15.14 2.10 -4.44
N VAL A 79 14.29 2.58 -3.55
CA VAL A 79 14.11 2.04 -2.20
C VAL A 79 12.73 1.39 -2.09
N LEU A 80 12.71 0.12 -1.77
CA LEU A 80 11.50 -0.71 -1.63
C LEU A 80 11.41 -1.23 -0.19
N ILE A 81 10.39 -0.80 0.55
CA ILE A 81 10.20 -1.16 1.96
C ILE A 81 8.88 -1.92 2.10
N ALA A 82 8.92 -3.14 2.64
CA ALA A 82 7.71 -3.93 2.93
C ALA A 82 6.71 -3.93 1.77
N THR A 83 7.10 -4.47 0.62
CA THR A 83 6.36 -4.40 -0.65
C THR A 83 6.62 -5.62 -1.52
N ALA A 84 6.06 -5.67 -2.73
CA ALA A 84 6.26 -6.76 -3.68
C ALA A 84 6.30 -6.27 -5.13
N ALA A 85 6.79 -7.12 -6.03
CA ALA A 85 6.69 -6.91 -7.49
C ALA A 85 5.38 -7.46 -8.08
N LYS A 86 4.65 -8.23 -7.31
CA LYS A 86 3.35 -8.82 -7.67
C LYS A 86 2.53 -9.04 -6.40
N ALA A 87 1.23 -8.74 -6.45
CA ALA A 87 0.30 -9.08 -5.38
C ALA A 87 0.28 -10.60 -5.17
N SER A 88 0.50 -11.04 -3.93
CA SER A 88 0.47 -12.46 -3.58
C SER A 88 -0.97 -12.94 -3.38
N PRO A 89 -1.26 -14.26 -3.52
CA PRO A 89 -2.57 -14.80 -3.16
C PRO A 89 -2.98 -14.48 -1.73
N TRP A 90 -2.02 -14.36 -0.81
CA TRP A 90 -2.25 -13.99 0.58
C TRP A 90 -2.74 -12.54 0.71
N SER A 91 -2.05 -11.57 0.09
CA SER A 91 -2.49 -10.17 0.12
C SER A 91 -3.84 -9.98 -0.57
N ILE A 92 -4.07 -10.64 -1.71
CA ILE A 92 -5.37 -10.65 -2.41
C ILE A 92 -6.48 -11.21 -1.52
N ALA A 93 -6.23 -12.29 -0.76
CA ALA A 93 -7.22 -12.86 0.16
C ALA A 93 -7.56 -11.89 1.31
N ILE A 94 -6.57 -11.16 1.85
CA ILE A 94 -6.80 -10.11 2.85
C ILE A 94 -7.66 -8.99 2.25
N ASP A 95 -7.38 -8.55 1.03
CA ASP A 95 -8.14 -7.49 0.35
C ASP A 95 -9.56 -7.95 0.02
N GLU A 96 -9.73 -9.21 -0.39
CA GLU A 96 -11.06 -9.79 -0.66
C GLU A 96 -11.92 -9.86 0.61
N THR A 97 -11.38 -10.25 1.76
CA THR A 97 -12.15 -10.25 3.02
C THR A 97 -12.64 -8.85 3.40
N GLN A 98 -11.86 -7.83 3.09
CA GLN A 98 -12.27 -6.44 3.29
C GLN A 98 -13.39 -6.02 2.31
N ARG A 99 -13.31 -6.44 1.03
CA ARG A 99 -14.38 -6.20 0.05
C ARG A 99 -15.68 -6.89 0.46
N MET A 100 -15.60 -8.17 0.87
CA MET A 100 -16.77 -8.91 1.39
C MET A 100 -17.43 -8.18 2.56
N ALA A 101 -16.67 -7.59 3.48
CA ALA A 101 -17.21 -6.80 4.57
C ALA A 101 -17.95 -5.54 4.08
N ILE A 102 -17.43 -4.85 3.06
CA ILE A 102 -18.10 -3.69 2.44
C ILE A 102 -19.39 -4.13 1.72
N GLU A 103 -19.34 -5.23 0.98
CA GLU A 103 -20.48 -5.76 0.22
C GLU A 103 -21.60 -6.27 1.11
N ALA A 104 -21.29 -6.72 2.34
CA ALA A 104 -22.28 -7.11 3.33
C ALA A 104 -23.10 -5.93 3.89
N ASP A 105 -22.65 -4.68 3.68
CA ASP A 105 -23.44 -3.49 4.04
C ASP A 105 -24.54 -3.27 3.00
N SER A 106 -25.80 -3.40 3.41
CA SER A 106 -26.97 -3.30 2.52
C SER A 106 -27.08 -1.95 1.78
N THR A 107 -26.36 -0.93 2.25
CA THR A 107 -26.35 0.39 1.61
C THR A 107 -25.26 0.53 0.53
N PHE A 108 -24.29 -0.40 0.48
CA PHE A 108 -23.22 -0.33 -0.52
C PHE A 108 -23.79 -0.50 -1.94
N GLY A 109 -23.48 0.46 -2.79
CA GLY A 109 -24.04 0.53 -4.16
C GLY A 109 -25.13 1.60 -4.32
N GLU A 110 -25.69 2.12 -3.21
CA GLU A 110 -26.63 3.22 -3.26
C GLU A 110 -25.95 4.55 -3.65
N PRO A 111 -26.60 5.43 -4.42
CA PRO A 111 -25.96 6.60 -5.04
C PRO A 111 -25.81 7.79 -4.06
N TYR A 112 -25.17 7.58 -2.92
CA TYR A 112 -24.79 8.64 -1.98
C TYR A 112 -23.44 8.38 -1.28
N ALA A 113 -22.78 9.44 -0.85
CA ALA A 113 -21.38 9.42 -0.44
C ALA A 113 -21.07 8.56 0.80
N THR A 114 -22.06 8.36 1.67
CA THR A 114 -21.92 7.60 2.93
C THR A 114 -22.47 6.16 2.83
N ALA A 115 -22.82 5.70 1.66
CA ALA A 115 -23.21 4.30 1.43
C ALA A 115 -22.04 3.36 1.73
N GLY A 116 -22.31 2.22 2.35
CA GLY A 116 -21.31 1.20 2.69
C GLY A 116 -20.42 1.54 3.88
N MET A 117 -20.74 2.54 4.70
CA MET A 117 -19.86 2.99 5.78
C MET A 117 -19.72 2.00 6.93
N LYS A 118 -20.75 1.20 7.23
CA LYS A 118 -20.65 0.12 8.24
C LYS A 118 -19.70 -0.97 7.74
N GLY A 119 -19.84 -1.34 6.47
CA GLY A 119 -18.94 -2.28 5.82
C GLY A 119 -17.51 -1.76 5.76
N LEU A 120 -17.31 -0.47 5.48
CA LEU A 120 -15.99 0.16 5.51
C LEU A 120 -15.34 0.11 6.90
N ALA A 121 -16.11 0.34 7.97
CA ALA A 121 -15.59 0.24 9.34
C ALA A 121 -15.09 -1.19 9.64
N ALA A 122 -15.87 -2.21 9.26
CA ALA A 122 -15.49 -3.62 9.39
C ALA A 122 -14.26 -3.96 8.52
N ALA A 123 -14.25 -3.52 7.26
CA ALA A 123 -13.11 -3.71 6.35
C ALA A 123 -11.82 -3.11 6.92
N ARG A 124 -11.89 -1.89 7.50
CA ARG A 124 -10.73 -1.27 8.17
C ARG A 124 -10.25 -2.07 9.36
N ALA A 125 -11.17 -2.61 10.17
CA ALA A 125 -10.82 -3.46 11.30
C ALA A 125 -10.10 -4.74 10.86
N ILE A 126 -10.54 -5.37 9.76
CA ILE A 126 -9.88 -6.53 9.15
C ILE A 126 -8.49 -6.14 8.65
N GLY A 127 -8.38 -5.07 7.84
CA GLY A 127 -7.11 -4.61 7.30
C GLY A 127 -6.09 -4.26 8.40
N LEU A 128 -6.56 -3.68 9.51
CA LEU A 128 -5.68 -3.31 10.62
C LEU A 128 -5.00 -4.52 11.26
N LEU A 129 -5.67 -5.66 11.36
CA LEU A 129 -5.06 -6.89 11.89
C LEU A 129 -3.89 -7.38 11.03
N SER A 130 -3.97 -7.20 9.72
CA SER A 130 -2.87 -7.55 8.83
C SER A 130 -1.70 -6.57 8.89
N TYR A 131 -1.92 -5.33 9.33
CA TYR A 131 -0.87 -4.30 9.47
C TYR A 131 -0.09 -4.41 10.77
N ARG A 132 -0.59 -5.15 11.76
CA ARG A 132 0.01 -5.26 13.08
C ARG A 132 0.60 -6.65 13.31
N GLY A 133 1.75 -6.69 13.99
CA GLY A 133 2.26 -7.93 14.56
C GLY A 133 1.48 -8.30 15.84
N PRO A 134 1.23 -9.60 16.09
CA PRO A 134 0.53 -10.03 17.31
C PRO A 134 1.21 -9.51 18.58
N GLU A 135 2.54 -9.61 18.67
CA GLU A 135 3.30 -9.13 19.82
C GLU A 135 3.08 -7.63 20.10
N GLY A 136 3.22 -6.78 19.08
CA GLY A 136 2.99 -5.35 19.21
C GLY A 136 1.54 -5.00 19.51
N TYR A 137 0.60 -5.82 19.03
CA TYR A 137 -0.82 -5.67 19.34
C TYR A 137 -1.09 -6.00 20.81
N ASP A 138 -0.58 -7.14 21.31
CA ASP A 138 -0.74 -7.56 22.70
C ASP A 138 -0.12 -6.55 23.67
N LEU A 139 1.09 -6.05 23.38
CA LEU A 139 1.73 -5.01 24.18
C LEU A 139 0.90 -3.72 24.29
N SER A 140 0.19 -3.35 23.21
CA SER A 140 -0.51 -2.07 23.13
C SER A 140 -1.99 -2.15 23.55
N GLN A 141 -2.61 -3.34 23.51
CA GLN A 141 -4.04 -3.52 23.74
C GLN A 141 -4.35 -4.45 24.93
N GLN A 142 -3.38 -4.71 25.81
CA GLN A 142 -3.59 -5.48 27.02
C GLN A 142 -4.59 -4.80 27.95
N ASP A 143 -5.55 -5.57 28.47
CA ASP A 143 -6.51 -5.07 29.46
C ASP A 143 -5.82 -4.76 30.78
N GLU A 144 -6.24 -3.70 31.44
CA GLU A 144 -5.71 -3.24 32.73
C GLU A 144 -6.53 -3.77 33.93
N SER A 145 -7.64 -4.45 33.66
CA SER A 145 -8.55 -4.96 34.68
C SER A 145 -9.08 -6.35 34.31
N ASP A 146 -9.54 -7.09 35.32
CA ASP A 146 -10.20 -8.39 35.17
C ASP A 146 -11.68 -8.26 34.78
N ASP A 147 -12.12 -7.10 34.30
CA ASP A 147 -13.51 -6.87 33.86
C ASP A 147 -13.72 -7.45 32.46
N PHE A 148 -14.43 -8.56 32.37
CA PHE A 148 -14.79 -9.22 31.12
C PHE A 148 -15.91 -8.51 30.32
N SER A 149 -16.47 -7.39 30.81
CA SER A 149 -17.53 -6.66 30.11
C SER A 149 -17.03 -5.85 28.92
N SER A 150 -15.74 -5.47 28.90
CA SER A 150 -15.13 -4.76 27.77
C SER A 150 -13.64 -5.07 27.66
N HIS A 151 -13.17 -5.28 26.43
CA HIS A 151 -11.76 -5.47 26.12
C HIS A 151 -11.20 -4.29 25.33
N ARG A 152 -10.00 -3.83 25.67
CA ARG A 152 -9.30 -2.75 24.92
C ARG A 152 -9.14 -3.11 23.46
N ALA A 153 -8.83 -4.36 23.16
CA ALA A 153 -8.73 -4.84 21.79
C ALA A 153 -10.03 -4.63 20.97
N CYS A 154 -11.20 -4.90 21.57
CA CYS A 154 -12.49 -4.68 20.94
C CYS A 154 -12.77 -3.20 20.67
N THR A 155 -12.60 -2.36 21.69
CA THR A 155 -12.85 -0.91 21.57
C THR A 155 -11.88 -0.25 20.60
N TYR A 156 -10.62 -0.71 20.58
CA TYR A 156 -9.62 -0.22 19.64
C TYR A 156 -9.98 -0.53 18.17
N GLN A 157 -10.41 -1.76 17.88
CA GLN A 157 -10.84 -2.15 16.52
C GLN A 157 -12.05 -1.33 16.06
N GLN A 158 -13.06 -1.18 16.89
CA GLN A 158 -14.25 -0.34 16.62
C GLN A 158 -13.84 1.09 16.34
N TYR A 159 -13.03 1.69 17.23
CA TYR A 159 -12.52 3.04 17.07
C TYR A 159 -11.77 3.26 15.77
N GLN A 160 -10.90 2.32 15.37
CA GLN A 160 -10.12 2.44 14.14
C GLN A 160 -11.00 2.34 12.89
N GLY A 161 -12.02 1.51 12.91
CA GLY A 161 -13.05 1.45 11.87
C GLY A 161 -13.76 2.79 11.70
N GLU A 162 -14.34 3.32 12.80
CA GLU A 162 -15.03 4.60 12.81
C GLU A 162 -14.12 5.77 12.41
N LYS A 163 -12.87 5.77 12.90
CA LYS A 163 -11.89 6.81 12.59
C LYS A 163 -11.61 6.89 11.09
N LEU A 164 -11.55 5.76 10.38
CA LEU A 164 -11.42 5.77 8.91
C LEU A 164 -12.68 6.36 8.26
N CYS A 165 -13.87 5.96 8.69
CA CYS A 165 -15.14 6.43 8.14
C CYS A 165 -15.33 7.97 8.24
N ARG A 166 -14.71 8.63 9.21
CA ARG A 166 -14.75 10.11 9.31
C ARG A 166 -13.99 10.83 8.19
N ARG A 167 -13.11 10.14 7.47
CA ARG A 167 -12.20 10.74 6.47
C ARG A 167 -12.12 9.99 5.15
N TYR A 168 -12.86 8.90 4.98
CA TYR A 168 -12.80 8.08 3.78
C TYR A 168 -14.18 7.56 3.41
N ASN A 169 -14.38 7.12 2.17
CA ASN A 169 -15.63 6.54 1.70
C ASN A 169 -15.43 5.10 1.20
N ALA A 170 -16.49 4.30 1.27
CA ALA A 170 -16.44 2.89 0.93
C ALA A 170 -16.12 2.65 -0.56
N TYR A 171 -16.62 3.48 -1.46
CA TYR A 171 -16.36 3.35 -2.90
C TYR A 171 -14.88 3.51 -3.25
N SER A 172 -14.24 4.56 -2.72
CA SER A 172 -12.81 4.76 -2.94
C SER A 172 -11.97 3.66 -2.32
N TYR A 173 -12.33 3.19 -1.12
CA TYR A 173 -11.62 2.10 -0.45
C TYR A 173 -11.72 0.81 -1.27
N TYR A 174 -12.92 0.45 -1.70
CA TYR A 174 -13.19 -0.73 -2.53
C TYR A 174 -12.40 -0.71 -3.84
N LYS A 175 -12.46 0.40 -4.59
CA LYS A 175 -11.74 0.57 -5.87
C LYS A 175 -10.22 0.52 -5.69
N ILE A 176 -9.70 1.00 -4.57
CA ILE A 176 -8.26 0.93 -4.28
C ILE A 176 -7.82 -0.51 -3.98
N LEU A 177 -8.62 -1.29 -3.23
CA LEU A 177 -8.33 -2.71 -3.02
C LEU A 177 -8.29 -3.47 -4.36
N ASN A 178 -9.26 -3.22 -5.26
CA ASN A 178 -9.23 -3.79 -6.61
C ASN A 178 -7.95 -3.41 -7.36
N ALA A 179 -7.52 -2.16 -7.27
CA ALA A 179 -6.30 -1.71 -7.92
C ALA A 179 -5.04 -2.40 -7.36
N PHE A 180 -4.99 -2.67 -6.05
CA PHE A 180 -3.86 -3.38 -5.43
C PHE A 180 -3.73 -4.81 -5.96
N ASP A 181 -4.83 -5.53 -6.10
CA ASP A 181 -4.86 -6.89 -6.65
C ASP A 181 -4.35 -6.97 -8.09
N THR A 182 -4.41 -5.86 -8.84
CA THR A 182 -3.89 -5.81 -10.23
C THR A 182 -2.37 -5.73 -10.31
N HIS A 183 -1.68 -5.57 -9.16
CA HIS A 183 -0.23 -5.39 -9.18
C HIS A 183 0.50 -6.65 -9.65
N ASP A 184 1.08 -6.56 -10.83
CA ASP A 184 1.99 -7.54 -11.40
C ASP A 184 2.89 -6.82 -12.42
N VAL A 185 4.13 -6.55 -12.04
CA VAL A 185 5.09 -5.89 -12.95
C VAL A 185 5.43 -6.76 -14.16
N GLY A 186 5.26 -8.08 -14.03
CA GLY A 186 5.53 -9.05 -15.09
C GLY A 186 4.42 -9.22 -16.11
N TYR A 187 3.20 -8.71 -15.82
CA TYR A 187 2.07 -8.86 -16.72
C TYR A 187 2.35 -8.22 -18.09
N GLN A 188 2.24 -9.01 -19.15
CA GLN A 188 2.61 -8.65 -20.52
C GLN A 188 4.08 -8.22 -20.73
N ARG A 189 5.00 -8.67 -19.85
CA ARG A 189 6.43 -8.34 -19.92
C ARG A 189 7.33 -9.56 -19.77
N GLY A 190 6.81 -10.76 -19.98
CA GLY A 190 7.58 -12.01 -19.88
C GLY A 190 7.76 -12.53 -18.46
N GLY A 191 6.92 -12.06 -17.51
CA GLY A 191 6.96 -12.44 -16.10
C GLY A 191 7.74 -11.47 -15.22
N VAL A 192 7.60 -11.67 -13.89
CA VAL A 192 8.17 -10.75 -12.89
C VAL A 192 9.69 -10.63 -13.02
N ALA A 193 10.40 -11.73 -13.14
CA ALA A 193 11.86 -11.70 -13.25
C ALA A 193 12.32 -10.91 -14.49
N ALA A 194 11.71 -11.14 -15.66
CA ALA A 194 12.04 -10.41 -16.88
C ALA A 194 11.75 -8.91 -16.77
N ALA A 195 10.66 -8.54 -16.12
CA ALA A 195 10.32 -7.15 -15.88
C ALA A 195 11.33 -6.47 -14.95
N LEU A 196 11.70 -7.10 -13.83
CA LEU A 196 12.67 -6.57 -12.87
C LEU A 196 14.07 -6.40 -13.44
N GLN A 197 14.49 -7.26 -14.39
CA GLN A 197 15.78 -7.13 -15.08
C GLN A 197 15.88 -5.85 -15.93
N ARG A 198 14.79 -5.16 -16.19
CA ARG A 198 14.79 -3.85 -16.89
C ARG A 198 15.21 -2.69 -15.99
N ILE A 199 15.21 -2.86 -14.66
CA ILE A 199 15.54 -1.81 -13.69
C ILE A 199 17.06 -1.57 -13.72
N THR A 200 17.46 -0.35 -14.05
CA THR A 200 18.87 0.07 -14.09
C THR A 200 19.31 0.76 -12.80
N ALA A 201 18.34 1.19 -11.97
CA ALA A 201 18.58 1.82 -10.69
C ALA A 201 19.35 0.92 -9.71
N GLU A 202 20.17 1.52 -8.86
CA GLU A 202 20.65 0.86 -7.65
C GLU A 202 19.49 0.72 -6.68
N CYS A 203 19.27 -0.51 -6.16
CA CYS A 203 18.08 -0.83 -5.38
C CYS A 203 18.45 -1.15 -3.92
N LEU A 204 17.62 -0.68 -3.00
CA LEU A 204 17.63 -1.07 -1.61
C LEU A 204 16.27 -1.71 -1.26
N VAL A 205 16.31 -2.93 -0.77
CA VAL A 205 15.12 -3.68 -0.34
C VAL A 205 15.16 -3.83 1.17
N VAL A 206 14.08 -3.42 1.84
CA VAL A 206 13.98 -3.47 3.30
C VAL A 206 12.76 -4.30 3.70
N GLY A 207 13.01 -5.43 4.41
CA GLY A 207 11.98 -6.26 5.03
C GLY A 207 11.75 -5.90 6.49
N ILE A 208 10.64 -6.36 7.07
CA ILE A 208 10.31 -6.21 8.48
C ILE A 208 10.12 -7.61 9.08
N SER A 209 10.75 -7.88 10.23
CA SER A 209 10.84 -9.23 10.81
C SER A 209 9.49 -9.89 11.06
N THR A 210 8.46 -9.13 11.43
CA THR A 210 7.13 -9.64 11.80
C THR A 210 6.03 -9.28 10.79
N ASP A 211 6.38 -8.75 9.60
CA ASP A 211 5.41 -8.44 8.55
C ASP A 211 4.78 -9.72 8.00
N ILE A 212 3.46 -9.80 8.08
CA ILE A 212 2.68 -10.93 7.57
C ILE A 212 2.06 -10.67 6.18
N ILE A 213 2.12 -9.43 5.68
CA ILE A 213 1.62 -9.07 4.34
C ILE A 213 2.74 -9.26 3.31
N PHE A 214 3.91 -8.70 3.59
CA PHE A 214 5.11 -8.83 2.76
C PHE A 214 6.21 -9.48 3.59
N THR A 215 6.17 -10.78 3.63
CA THR A 215 7.01 -11.59 4.51
C THR A 215 8.51 -11.47 4.16
N VAL A 216 9.36 -11.71 5.15
CA VAL A 216 10.82 -11.71 4.96
C VAL A 216 11.25 -12.59 3.77
N PRO A 217 10.75 -13.82 3.57
CA PRO A 217 11.07 -14.61 2.39
C PRO A 217 10.69 -13.97 1.06
N GLU A 218 9.53 -13.27 0.99
CA GLU A 218 9.11 -12.55 -0.22
C GLU A 218 10.01 -11.36 -0.51
N MET A 219 10.37 -10.57 0.51
CA MET A 219 11.29 -9.45 0.37
C MET A 219 12.70 -9.90 -0.07
N GLN A 220 13.19 -11.01 0.47
CA GLN A 220 14.43 -11.62 0.03
C GLN A 220 14.35 -12.17 -1.40
N ALA A 221 13.20 -12.72 -1.81
CA ALA A 221 12.97 -13.16 -3.17
C ALA A 221 12.96 -11.98 -4.15
N LEU A 222 12.33 -10.86 -3.78
CA LEU A 222 12.36 -9.62 -4.56
C LEU A 222 13.81 -9.12 -4.73
N HIS A 223 14.57 -9.05 -3.65
CA HIS A 223 16.00 -8.68 -3.70
C HIS A 223 16.79 -9.55 -4.70
N ARG A 224 16.64 -10.88 -4.63
CA ARG A 224 17.36 -11.80 -5.51
C ARG A 224 17.02 -11.65 -7.00
N MET A 225 15.85 -11.11 -7.33
CA MET A 225 15.41 -10.89 -8.72
C MET A 225 15.85 -9.52 -9.27
N LEU A 226 16.27 -8.58 -8.44
CA LEU A 226 16.73 -7.26 -8.88
C LEU A 226 18.21 -7.30 -9.30
N PRO A 227 18.61 -6.66 -10.41
CA PRO A 227 19.97 -6.77 -10.95
C PRO A 227 21.05 -6.21 -10.03
N ARG A 228 20.77 -5.11 -9.36
CA ARG A 228 21.69 -4.39 -8.47
C ARG A 228 20.96 -3.98 -7.20
N SER A 229 20.95 -4.86 -6.22
CA SER A 229 20.24 -4.59 -4.97
C SER A 229 21.01 -5.03 -3.74
N THR A 230 20.73 -4.34 -2.65
CA THR A 230 21.09 -4.74 -1.28
C THR A 230 19.82 -5.03 -0.49
N TYR A 231 19.92 -5.95 0.46
CA TYR A 231 18.82 -6.31 1.34
C TYR A 231 19.16 -5.97 2.78
N HIS A 232 18.23 -5.33 3.46
CA HIS A 232 18.27 -5.12 4.91
C HIS A 232 16.95 -5.55 5.54
N GLN A 233 17.02 -5.89 6.81
CA GLN A 233 15.86 -6.18 7.63
C GLN A 233 15.85 -5.27 8.85
N ILE A 234 14.67 -4.72 9.16
CA ILE A 234 14.44 -4.06 10.45
C ILE A 234 13.68 -5.01 11.37
N ASP A 235 14.01 -4.96 12.66
CA ASP A 235 13.31 -5.72 13.69
C ASP A 235 12.23 -4.84 14.30
N SER A 236 11.01 -5.33 14.29
CA SER A 236 9.87 -4.63 14.86
C SER A 236 8.80 -5.62 15.33
N PRO A 237 8.21 -5.46 16.51
CA PRO A 237 7.07 -6.24 16.95
C PRO A 237 5.75 -5.76 16.30
N PHE A 238 5.79 -4.65 15.56
CA PHE A 238 4.58 -3.98 15.04
C PHE A 238 4.14 -4.44 13.65
N GLY A 239 4.67 -5.55 13.13
CA GLY A 239 4.27 -6.08 11.84
C GLY A 239 4.57 -5.13 10.68
N HIS A 240 3.69 -5.08 9.71
CA HIS A 240 3.80 -4.21 8.54
C HIS A 240 3.98 -2.74 8.90
N ASP A 241 3.31 -2.24 9.94
CA ASP A 241 3.46 -0.86 10.40
C ASP A 241 4.86 -0.53 10.97
N GLY A 242 5.75 -1.51 11.11
CA GLY A 242 7.13 -1.30 11.57
C GLY A 242 7.87 -0.20 10.82
N PHE A 243 7.65 -0.05 9.49
CA PHE A 243 8.28 1.04 8.74
C PHE A 243 7.78 2.44 9.12
N LEU A 244 6.68 2.55 9.85
CA LEU A 244 6.13 3.82 10.34
C LEU A 244 6.65 4.18 11.73
N VAL A 245 7.24 3.24 12.46
CA VAL A 245 7.66 3.45 13.85
C VAL A 245 9.16 3.27 14.08
N GLU A 246 9.83 2.43 13.29
CA GLU A 246 11.25 2.10 13.44
C GLU A 246 12.18 3.13 12.75
N HIS A 247 11.98 4.40 13.05
CA HIS A 247 12.68 5.51 12.36
C HIS A 247 14.21 5.44 12.49
N GLU A 248 14.74 5.03 13.65
CA GLU A 248 16.19 4.96 13.87
C GLU A 248 16.84 3.86 13.03
N GLN A 249 16.21 2.69 12.96
CA GLN A 249 16.70 1.59 12.14
C GLN A 249 16.66 1.96 10.66
N LEU A 250 15.56 2.55 10.20
CA LEU A 250 15.42 3.01 8.82
C LEU A 250 16.44 4.09 8.47
N ASN A 251 16.64 5.08 9.32
CA ASN A 251 17.61 6.14 9.07
C ASN A 251 19.04 5.60 8.93
N ARG A 252 19.43 4.62 9.76
CA ARG A 252 20.75 3.97 9.65
C ARG A 252 20.97 3.26 8.33
N ILE A 253 19.89 2.73 7.73
CA ILE A 253 19.93 2.02 6.45
C ILE A 253 19.81 2.99 5.27
N LEU A 254 18.88 3.94 5.35
CA LEU A 254 18.54 4.82 4.22
C LEU A 254 19.57 5.91 3.99
N ASN A 255 20.08 6.55 5.05
CA ASN A 255 20.98 7.69 4.91
C ASN A 255 22.26 7.36 4.12
N PRO A 256 23.03 6.30 4.42
CA PRO A 256 24.21 5.97 3.64
C PRO A 256 23.89 5.54 2.20
N PHE A 257 22.71 4.95 1.98
CA PHE A 257 22.28 4.60 0.63
C PHE A 257 21.91 5.83 -0.21
N ILE A 258 21.17 6.78 0.37
CA ILE A 258 20.72 7.99 -0.34
C ILE A 258 21.88 8.96 -0.51
N HIS A 259 22.70 9.15 0.51
CA HIS A 259 23.80 10.09 0.59
C HIS A 259 25.13 9.38 0.86
N PRO A 260 25.68 8.65 -0.12
CA PRO A 260 26.97 7.99 0.08
C PRO A 260 28.03 9.06 0.38
N THR A 261 28.78 8.86 1.47
CA THR A 261 29.98 9.65 1.72
C THR A 261 30.99 9.27 0.65
N HIS A 262 31.34 10.22 -0.21
CA HIS A 262 32.49 10.04 -1.10
C HIS A 262 33.75 10.06 -0.22
N GLU A 263 34.37 8.89 0.03
CA GLU A 263 35.74 8.78 0.48
C GLU A 263 36.70 9.16 -0.64
#